data_2d6193ed61241ec6c2f899c597d1c76f
#
_entry.id   2d6193ed61241ec6c2f899c597d1c76f
#
_cell.length_a   1.000
_cell.length_b   1.000
_cell.length_c   1.000
_cell.angle_alpha   90.00
_cell.angle_beta   90.00
_cell.angle_gamma   90.00
#
_symmetry.space_group_name_H-M   'P 1'
#
loop_
_entity.id
_entity.type
_entity.pdbx_description
1 polymer ?
#
loop_
_entity_poly.entity_id
_entity_poly.type
_entity_poly.pdbx_seq_one_letter_code
_entity_poly.pdbx_strand_id
1 'polypeptide(L)'
;MKTILTAFGMVVVATAACAQTTLWKTDTASHKYYRIPAIVAYDNHVIAFSDNRSGVTDATSWGDVGSVGNISIEVRHSNDCGQTWTAPRCAVMGFGSGNFDQSHGDAAVVRDRETGRMLIMTGSGEVGYGRSRVDVPGDYSKVLKVGRYYSLDDGYTWNGGDVTSQIYDLYRGHGNIFRLFFTSGRICQSRLVKHGTYYRLYSAVVTNEGSLVVYSDDFGHTWVPLGGADARPAPQGDEAKIEELPDGRVLLSCRRSGQDGRWFNIFTYADRQCQDGSWAEPVASEKHDGGTATINNNCNGEILFIPALDADGRKVYVALQSVPRGTPGNHPTNLERRSHVSIYWKAFDTADSWATPDRWAEGWQRHEITDGYSAYSSMALDGNGDICFIYEDHGVHFRLGSQPTEMYDILYRHLSLQDITGGRYQYRAAK
;
A
#
# COMPACT_ATOMS: atom_id res chain seq x y z
N MET A 1 -51.44 -17.15 -43.19
CA MET A 1 -50.79 -17.00 -41.86
C MET A 1 -49.36 -17.40 -42.04
N LYS A 2 -48.43 -16.40 -41.99
CA LYS A 2 -46.97 -16.64 -41.98
C LYS A 2 -46.48 -16.42 -40.56
N THR A 3 -46.03 -17.48 -39.92
CA THR A 3 -45.44 -17.46 -38.56
C THR A 3 -44.01 -16.99 -38.67
N ILE A 4 -43.69 -15.83 -38.05
CA ILE A 4 -42.33 -15.32 -37.93
C ILE A 4 -41.75 -15.91 -36.66
N LEU A 5 -40.74 -16.76 -36.75
CA LEU A 5 -39.93 -17.23 -35.66
C LEU A 5 -38.85 -16.17 -35.38
N THR A 6 -38.94 -15.48 -34.24
CA THR A 6 -37.90 -14.61 -33.78
C THR A 6 -36.88 -15.43 -32.93
N ALA A 7 -35.69 -15.65 -33.47
CA ALA A 7 -34.62 -16.29 -32.72
C ALA A 7 -33.97 -15.26 -31.79
N PHE A 8 -34.09 -15.45 -30.48
CA PHE A 8 -33.33 -14.74 -29.50
C PHE A 8 -31.92 -15.34 -29.44
N GLY A 9 -30.95 -14.61 -29.98
CA GLY A 9 -29.53 -14.94 -29.82
C GLY A 9 -29.08 -14.62 -28.40
N MET A 10 -28.79 -15.64 -27.62
CA MET A 10 -28.13 -15.51 -26.32
C MET A 10 -26.66 -15.12 -26.56
N VAL A 11 -26.31 -13.88 -26.36
CA VAL A 11 -24.88 -13.45 -26.32
C VAL A 11 -24.28 -13.97 -25.03
N VAL A 12 -23.56 -15.09 -25.13
CA VAL A 12 -22.69 -15.54 -24.05
C VAL A 12 -21.46 -14.62 -24.04
N VAL A 13 -21.46 -13.62 -23.17
CA VAL A 13 -20.24 -12.87 -22.86
C VAL A 13 -19.36 -13.83 -22.06
N ALA A 14 -18.38 -14.43 -22.73
CA ALA A 14 -17.31 -15.14 -22.04
C ALA A 14 -16.53 -14.10 -21.22
N THR A 15 -16.74 -14.08 -19.91
CA THR A 15 -15.85 -13.39 -18.99
C THR A 15 -14.50 -14.10 -19.10
N ALA A 16 -13.53 -13.48 -19.76
CA ALA A 16 -12.15 -13.92 -19.70
C ALA A 16 -11.76 -13.86 -18.21
N ALA A 17 -11.53 -15.02 -17.62
CA ALA A 17 -10.97 -15.07 -16.27
C ALA A 17 -9.69 -14.23 -16.29
N CYS A 18 -9.62 -13.15 -15.48
CA CYS A 18 -8.44 -12.32 -15.37
C CYS A 18 -7.26 -13.21 -15.03
N ALA A 19 -6.33 -13.38 -15.99
CA ALA A 19 -5.21 -14.28 -15.84
C ALA A 19 -4.31 -13.76 -14.69
N GLN A 20 -4.05 -14.62 -13.73
CA GLN A 20 -3.08 -14.37 -12.67
C GLN A 20 -1.67 -14.53 -13.23
N THR A 21 -0.79 -13.57 -12.98
CA THR A 21 0.61 -13.62 -13.41
C THR A 21 1.53 -13.62 -12.20
N THR A 22 2.45 -14.59 -12.11
CA THR A 22 3.51 -14.58 -11.10
C THR A 22 4.64 -13.66 -11.58
N LEU A 23 4.85 -12.55 -10.87
CA LEU A 23 5.93 -11.59 -11.17
C LEU A 23 7.26 -12.02 -10.58
N TRP A 24 7.27 -12.40 -9.31
CA TRP A 24 8.43 -12.93 -8.63
C TRP A 24 8.06 -14.22 -7.92
N LYS A 25 8.86 -15.23 -8.14
CA LYS A 25 8.65 -16.55 -7.54
C LYS A 25 9.72 -16.83 -6.49
N THR A 26 9.28 -17.09 -5.27
CA THR A 26 10.12 -17.58 -4.18
C THR A 26 10.56 -19.01 -4.49
N ASP A 27 11.83 -19.28 -4.31
CA ASP A 27 12.43 -20.61 -4.45
C ASP A 27 13.47 -20.82 -3.34
N THR A 28 13.10 -21.60 -2.35
CA THR A 28 13.95 -21.88 -1.20
C THR A 28 15.20 -22.70 -1.56
N ALA A 29 15.14 -23.51 -2.63
CA ALA A 29 16.27 -24.33 -3.07
C ALA A 29 17.36 -23.49 -3.74
N SER A 30 16.99 -22.43 -4.44
CA SER A 30 17.94 -21.49 -5.07
C SER A 30 18.10 -20.17 -4.30
N HIS A 31 17.60 -20.11 -3.05
CA HIS A 31 17.69 -18.95 -2.16
C HIS A 31 17.13 -17.65 -2.78
N LYS A 32 15.97 -17.75 -3.44
CA LYS A 32 15.25 -16.59 -3.98
C LYS A 32 14.05 -16.25 -3.10
N TYR A 33 14.05 -15.07 -2.51
CA TYR A 33 13.04 -14.65 -1.56
C TYR A 33 12.53 -13.27 -1.90
N TYR A 34 11.19 -13.11 -1.94
CA TYR A 34 10.53 -11.86 -2.28
C TYR A 34 9.45 -11.50 -1.28
N ARG A 35 9.28 -10.20 -1.02
CA ARG A 35 8.26 -9.64 -0.14
C ARG A 35 7.85 -8.24 -0.59
N ILE A 36 6.82 -7.71 0.04
CA ILE A 36 6.43 -6.30 0.07
C ILE A 36 6.19 -5.72 -1.33
N PRO A 37 5.05 -6.03 -1.93
CA PRO A 37 4.70 -5.51 -3.24
C PRO A 37 4.29 -4.04 -3.20
N ALA A 38 4.71 -3.27 -4.21
CA ALA A 38 4.21 -1.94 -4.49
C ALA A 38 3.94 -1.78 -5.99
N ILE A 39 3.04 -0.87 -6.37
CA ILE A 39 2.63 -0.71 -7.76
C ILE A 39 2.26 0.74 -8.07
N VAL A 40 2.59 1.19 -9.27
CA VAL A 40 2.03 2.38 -9.91
C VAL A 40 1.51 2.00 -11.30
N ALA A 41 0.45 2.68 -11.75
CA ALA A 41 -0.11 2.48 -13.08
C ALA A 41 -0.52 3.83 -13.69
N TYR A 42 -0.43 3.93 -15.01
CA TYR A 42 -0.88 5.08 -15.79
C TYR A 42 -1.09 4.63 -17.24
N ASP A 43 -2.12 5.12 -17.88
CA ASP A 43 -2.54 4.65 -19.20
C ASP A 43 -2.60 3.12 -19.25
N ASN A 44 -1.84 2.47 -20.14
CA ASN A 44 -1.66 1.02 -20.21
C ASN A 44 -0.35 0.52 -19.57
N HIS A 45 0.39 1.41 -18.93
CA HIS A 45 1.67 1.09 -18.27
C HIS A 45 1.46 0.70 -16.82
N VAL A 46 2.17 -0.32 -16.38
CA VAL A 46 2.19 -0.79 -15.00
C VAL A 46 3.64 -1.00 -14.57
N ILE A 47 4.01 -0.45 -13.41
CA ILE A 47 5.35 -0.62 -12.83
C ILE A 47 5.19 -1.26 -11.46
N ALA A 48 5.70 -2.46 -11.30
CA ALA A 48 5.62 -3.26 -10.09
C ALA A 48 6.97 -3.31 -9.38
N PHE A 49 6.95 -3.28 -8.06
CA PHE A 49 8.12 -3.32 -7.19
C PHE A 49 7.98 -4.45 -6.18
N SER A 50 9.11 -5.02 -5.75
CA SER A 50 9.18 -5.99 -4.67
C SER A 50 10.54 -5.93 -3.99
N ASP A 51 10.58 -6.18 -2.67
CA ASP A 51 11.83 -6.48 -1.99
C ASP A 51 12.39 -7.80 -2.50
N ASN A 52 13.63 -7.80 -2.95
CA ASN A 52 14.44 -8.99 -3.13
C ASN A 52 15.27 -9.22 -1.86
N ARG A 53 14.90 -10.24 -1.10
CA ARG A 53 15.53 -10.62 0.18
C ARG A 53 16.50 -11.80 0.03
N SER A 54 16.88 -12.15 -1.20
CA SER A 54 17.76 -13.29 -1.51
C SER A 54 19.18 -13.15 -0.94
N GLY A 55 19.62 -11.94 -0.65
CA GLY A 55 20.92 -11.67 0.00
C GLY A 55 20.90 -11.83 1.52
N VAL A 56 19.75 -12.09 2.14
CA VAL A 56 19.63 -12.26 3.60
C VAL A 56 20.06 -13.67 4.00
N THR A 57 21.01 -13.78 4.92
CA THR A 57 21.58 -15.06 5.36
C THR A 57 21.13 -15.49 6.75
N ASP A 58 20.74 -14.54 7.60
CA ASP A 58 20.20 -14.78 8.93
C ASP A 58 19.16 -13.69 9.27
N ALA A 59 17.91 -14.08 9.43
CA ALA A 59 16.81 -13.17 9.69
C ALA A 59 16.73 -12.85 11.20
N THR A 60 17.32 -11.74 11.60
CA THR A 60 17.20 -11.23 12.98
C THR A 60 15.89 -10.48 13.24
N SER A 61 15.16 -10.14 12.17
CA SER A 61 13.85 -9.47 12.19
C SER A 61 12.98 -10.00 11.05
N TRP A 62 12.78 -11.32 10.95
CA TRP A 62 11.93 -11.96 9.94
C TRP A 62 12.35 -11.67 8.47
N GLY A 63 13.65 -11.41 8.24
CA GLY A 63 14.16 -11.08 6.93
C GLY A 63 13.86 -9.62 6.49
N ASP A 64 13.47 -8.76 7.41
CA ASP A 64 13.24 -7.34 7.15
C ASP A 64 14.54 -6.54 7.08
N VAL A 65 14.44 -5.27 6.71
CA VAL A 65 15.56 -4.33 6.76
C VAL A 65 16.23 -4.36 8.14
N GLY A 66 17.55 -4.48 8.15
CA GLY A 66 18.36 -4.68 9.35
C GLY A 66 18.62 -6.15 9.70
N SER A 67 18.17 -7.11 8.90
CA SER A 67 18.64 -8.49 8.96
C SER A 67 20.09 -8.61 8.52
N VAL A 68 20.75 -9.72 8.84
CA VAL A 68 22.09 -10.01 8.32
C VAL A 68 22.01 -10.33 6.83
N GLY A 69 22.74 -9.58 6.02
CA GLY A 69 22.72 -9.68 4.55
C GLY A 69 22.09 -8.46 3.89
N ASN A 70 21.83 -8.55 2.61
CA ASN A 70 21.40 -7.43 1.80
C ASN A 70 19.97 -7.62 1.30
N ILE A 71 19.17 -6.56 1.37
CA ILE A 71 17.85 -6.46 0.73
C ILE A 71 17.94 -5.38 -0.34
N SER A 72 17.40 -5.67 -1.52
CA SER A 72 17.31 -4.73 -2.64
C SER A 72 15.86 -4.58 -3.09
N ILE A 73 15.53 -3.46 -3.71
CA ILE A 73 14.23 -3.27 -4.36
C ILE A 73 14.38 -3.61 -5.84
N GLU A 74 13.59 -4.53 -6.32
CA GLU A 74 13.46 -4.87 -7.73
C GLU A 74 12.24 -4.21 -8.37
N VAL A 75 12.32 -4.00 -9.69
CA VAL A 75 11.26 -3.40 -10.50
C VAL A 75 11.02 -4.20 -11.77
N ARG A 76 9.77 -4.29 -12.20
CA ARG A 76 9.34 -4.83 -13.51
C ARG A 76 8.34 -3.88 -14.15
N HIS A 77 8.35 -3.82 -15.49
CA HIS A 77 7.49 -2.96 -16.28
C HIS A 77 6.59 -3.79 -17.19
N SER A 78 5.38 -3.30 -17.38
CA SER A 78 4.43 -3.76 -18.39
C SER A 78 3.92 -2.56 -19.18
N ASN A 79 3.72 -2.71 -20.49
CA ASN A 79 3.18 -1.69 -21.37
C ASN A 79 1.79 -2.09 -21.95
N ASP A 80 1.16 -3.10 -21.39
CA ASP A 80 -0.06 -3.73 -21.88
C ASP A 80 -0.98 -4.17 -20.73
N CYS A 81 -1.10 -3.31 -19.70
CA CYS A 81 -1.91 -3.55 -18.51
C CYS A 81 -1.58 -4.87 -17.78
N GLY A 82 -0.30 -5.28 -17.81
CA GLY A 82 0.17 -6.47 -17.09
C GLY A 82 0.02 -7.79 -17.85
N GLN A 83 -0.27 -7.77 -19.16
CA GLN A 83 -0.30 -8.99 -19.99
C GLN A 83 1.11 -9.55 -20.20
N THR A 84 2.10 -8.68 -20.44
CA THR A 84 3.51 -9.04 -20.53
C THR A 84 4.37 -8.17 -19.62
N TRP A 85 5.49 -8.71 -19.17
CA TRP A 85 6.38 -8.06 -18.21
C TRP A 85 7.84 -8.18 -18.61
N THR A 86 8.61 -7.12 -18.37
CA THR A 86 10.08 -7.17 -18.50
C THR A 86 10.68 -8.15 -17.51
N ALA A 87 11.93 -8.57 -17.73
CA ALA A 87 12.73 -9.22 -16.70
C ALA A 87 12.89 -8.27 -15.47
N PRO A 88 13.03 -8.80 -14.25
CA PRO A 88 13.28 -7.98 -13.08
C PRO A 88 14.62 -7.23 -13.19
N ARG A 89 14.64 -6.00 -12.68
CA ARG A 89 15.82 -5.14 -12.60
C ARG A 89 15.95 -4.61 -11.19
N CYS A 90 17.16 -4.37 -10.73
CA CYS A 90 17.39 -3.70 -9.46
C CYS A 90 17.10 -2.20 -9.59
N ALA A 91 16.17 -1.69 -8.79
CA ALA A 91 15.85 -0.27 -8.66
C ALA A 91 16.76 0.39 -7.61
N VAL A 92 16.83 -0.20 -6.41
CA VAL A 92 17.69 0.27 -5.31
C VAL A 92 18.44 -0.92 -4.76
N MET A 93 19.76 -0.90 -4.89
CA MET A 93 20.61 -2.03 -4.52
C MET A 93 21.06 -1.94 -3.06
N GLY A 94 20.78 -3.01 -2.29
CA GLY A 94 21.43 -3.22 -0.99
C GLY A 94 22.79 -3.91 -1.16
N PHE A 95 23.82 -3.38 -0.52
CA PHE A 95 25.19 -3.93 -0.60
C PHE A 95 26.03 -3.57 0.64
N GLY A 96 27.07 -4.36 0.85
CA GLY A 96 27.99 -4.13 1.96
C GLY A 96 27.41 -4.53 3.33
N SER A 97 27.97 -3.99 4.38
CA SER A 97 27.54 -4.19 5.76
C SER A 97 27.90 -2.98 6.62
N GLY A 98 27.15 -2.77 7.69
CA GLY A 98 27.45 -1.73 8.67
C GLY A 98 27.20 -0.30 8.20
N ASN A 99 26.28 -0.07 7.27
CA ASN A 99 26.01 1.27 6.74
C ASN A 99 24.57 1.42 6.21
N PHE A 100 24.26 2.61 5.69
CA PHE A 100 22.99 2.96 5.09
C PHE A 100 22.63 2.04 3.90
N ASP A 101 23.59 1.69 3.08
CA ASP A 101 23.38 0.94 1.84
C ASP A 101 23.24 -0.57 2.05
N GLN A 102 23.35 -1.09 3.27
CA GLN A 102 23.28 -2.52 3.53
C GLN A 102 21.95 -3.11 3.02
N SER A 103 20.84 -2.46 3.29
CA SER A 103 19.52 -2.92 2.89
C SER A 103 18.61 -1.75 2.54
N HIS A 104 17.72 -1.96 1.56
CA HIS A 104 16.64 -1.08 1.18
C HIS A 104 15.39 -1.91 0.95
N GLY A 105 14.31 -1.61 1.66
CA GLY A 105 13.05 -2.34 1.55
C GLY A 105 11.84 -1.48 1.86
N ASP A 106 10.68 -2.11 1.84
CA ASP A 106 9.39 -1.46 2.12
C ASP A 106 9.12 -0.24 1.23
N ALA A 107 9.28 -0.42 -0.09
CA ALA A 107 9.15 0.66 -1.06
C ALA A 107 7.77 1.34 -1.01
N ALA A 108 7.74 2.63 -0.63
CA ALA A 108 6.60 3.51 -0.82
C ALA A 108 6.80 4.32 -2.10
N VAL A 109 5.87 4.20 -3.08
CA VAL A 109 6.10 4.64 -4.46
C VAL A 109 5.02 5.60 -4.95
N VAL A 110 5.41 6.55 -5.81
CA VAL A 110 4.50 7.38 -6.59
C VAL A 110 5.14 7.76 -7.92
N ARG A 111 4.30 7.88 -8.95
CA ARG A 111 4.62 8.56 -10.21
C ARG A 111 3.80 9.84 -10.30
N ASP A 112 4.47 10.96 -10.50
CA ASP A 112 3.78 12.23 -10.75
C ASP A 112 3.03 12.15 -12.08
N ARG A 113 1.72 12.34 -12.02
CA ARG A 113 0.85 12.18 -13.20
C ARG A 113 1.08 13.21 -14.30
N GLU A 114 1.67 14.38 -13.98
CA GLU A 114 1.92 15.43 -14.98
C GLU A 114 3.34 15.36 -15.58
N THR A 115 4.34 15.14 -14.74
CA THR A 115 5.74 15.18 -15.18
C THR A 115 6.32 13.80 -15.49
N GLY A 116 5.68 12.73 -15.04
CA GLY A 116 6.19 11.36 -15.14
C GLY A 116 7.32 11.03 -14.15
N ARG A 117 7.79 12.01 -13.37
CA ARG A 117 8.82 11.78 -12.36
C ARG A 117 8.34 10.76 -11.32
N MET A 118 9.25 9.89 -10.87
CA MET A 118 8.93 8.90 -9.85
C MET A 118 9.72 9.15 -8.57
N LEU A 119 9.13 8.72 -7.45
CA LEU A 119 9.72 8.77 -6.11
C LEU A 119 9.55 7.41 -5.45
N ILE A 120 10.61 6.94 -4.78
CA ILE A 120 10.58 5.85 -3.81
C ILE A 120 11.09 6.39 -2.47
N MET A 121 10.33 6.12 -1.38
CA MET A 121 10.80 6.20 0.00
C MET A 121 11.01 4.79 0.53
N THR A 122 12.08 4.55 1.28
CA THR A 122 12.47 3.20 1.75
C THR A 122 12.81 3.20 3.23
N GLY A 123 12.58 2.07 3.90
CA GLY A 123 13.36 1.70 5.07
C GLY A 123 14.74 1.25 4.61
N SER A 124 15.82 1.66 5.32
CA SER A 124 17.19 1.44 4.87
C SER A 124 18.16 1.14 6.00
N GLY A 125 19.31 0.57 5.66
CA GLY A 125 20.45 0.42 6.55
C GLY A 125 20.54 -0.93 7.26
N GLU A 126 21.36 -0.96 8.29
CA GLU A 126 21.70 -2.15 9.09
C GLU A 126 20.86 -2.31 10.36
N VAL A 127 20.14 -1.27 10.76
CA VAL A 127 19.34 -1.26 11.99
C VAL A 127 17.87 -1.44 11.64
N GLY A 128 17.30 -2.59 12.01
CA GLY A 128 15.87 -2.84 11.82
C GLY A 128 14.98 -2.04 12.77
N TYR A 129 13.70 -1.91 12.40
CA TYR A 129 12.69 -1.16 13.14
C TYR A 129 12.64 -1.55 14.64
N GLY A 130 12.65 -2.84 14.95
CA GLY A 130 12.59 -3.36 16.32
C GLY A 130 13.85 -3.06 17.17
N ARG A 131 14.97 -2.72 16.53
CA ARG A 131 16.26 -2.41 17.19
C ARG A 131 16.61 -0.92 17.21
N SER A 132 15.79 -0.12 16.52
CA SER A 132 15.98 1.35 16.43
C SER A 132 15.91 1.99 17.81
N ARG A 133 16.81 2.94 18.08
CA ARG A 133 16.80 3.78 19.28
C ARG A 133 17.54 5.10 19.03
N VAL A 134 17.13 6.12 19.73
CA VAL A 134 17.79 7.43 19.79
C VAL A 134 18.32 7.63 21.21
N ASP A 135 19.62 7.44 21.42
CA ASP A 135 20.24 7.58 22.73
C ASP A 135 20.51 9.06 23.10
N VAL A 136 20.74 9.88 22.07
CA VAL A 136 20.97 11.33 22.21
C VAL A 136 20.08 12.04 21.18
N PRO A 137 19.30 13.05 21.55
CA PRO A 137 18.47 13.81 20.63
C PRO A 137 19.26 14.33 19.41
N GLY A 138 18.83 13.98 18.19
CA GLY A 138 19.48 14.33 16.94
C GLY A 138 20.60 13.38 16.51
N ASP A 139 20.95 12.38 17.32
CA ASP A 139 21.83 11.28 16.89
C ASP A 139 20.99 10.11 16.34
N TYR A 140 20.98 10.00 15.03
CA TYR A 140 20.26 8.94 14.31
C TYR A 140 21.18 7.80 13.83
N SER A 141 22.34 7.60 14.48
CA SER A 141 23.29 6.52 14.12
C SER A 141 22.70 5.12 14.35
N LYS A 142 21.79 4.96 15.32
CA LYS A 142 21.25 3.67 15.76
C LYS A 142 19.76 3.50 15.43
N VAL A 143 19.28 4.08 14.34
CA VAL A 143 17.89 3.96 13.92
C VAL A 143 17.77 3.26 12.57
N LEU A 144 16.59 2.73 12.28
CA LEU A 144 16.20 2.39 10.91
C LEU A 144 16.30 3.67 10.08
N LYS A 145 17.12 3.62 9.04
CA LYS A 145 17.35 4.76 8.14
C LYS A 145 16.20 4.93 7.16
N VAL A 146 16.12 6.14 6.59
CA VAL A 146 15.14 6.46 5.55
C VAL A 146 15.88 6.83 4.28
N GLY A 147 15.61 6.10 3.20
CA GLY A 147 16.11 6.39 1.85
C GLY A 147 15.08 7.12 1.01
N ARG A 148 15.54 8.00 0.11
CA ARG A 148 14.73 8.69 -0.89
C ARG A 148 15.40 8.60 -2.25
N TYR A 149 14.67 8.12 -3.25
CA TYR A 149 15.18 7.92 -4.60
C TYR A 149 14.21 8.46 -5.63
N TYR A 150 14.75 9.08 -6.69
CA TYR A 150 13.99 9.62 -7.81
C TYR A 150 14.38 8.93 -9.11
N SER A 151 13.40 8.78 -10.00
CA SER A 151 13.59 8.42 -11.40
C SER A 151 12.98 9.48 -12.30
N LEU A 152 13.64 9.73 -13.44
CA LEU A 152 13.17 10.64 -14.50
C LEU A 152 12.89 9.90 -15.82
N ASP A 153 12.98 8.58 -15.81
CA ASP A 153 12.86 7.70 -16.95
C ASP A 153 11.94 6.50 -16.69
N ASP A 154 10.80 6.79 -16.03
CA ASP A 154 9.77 5.81 -15.67
C ASP A 154 10.30 4.60 -14.88
N GLY A 155 11.27 4.83 -13.99
CA GLY A 155 11.77 3.81 -13.06
C GLY A 155 12.87 2.91 -13.63
N TYR A 156 13.48 3.25 -14.76
CA TYR A 156 14.62 2.50 -15.32
C TYR A 156 15.92 2.81 -14.60
N THR A 157 16.13 4.08 -14.19
CA THR A 157 17.28 4.49 -13.36
C THR A 157 16.84 5.29 -12.16
N TRP A 158 17.57 5.15 -11.04
CA TRP A 158 17.24 5.77 -9.77
C TRP A 158 18.44 6.47 -9.18
N ASN A 159 18.21 7.66 -8.61
CA ASN A 159 19.22 8.46 -7.91
C ASN A 159 18.65 8.96 -6.59
N GLY A 160 19.41 8.83 -5.52
CA GLY A 160 18.97 9.24 -4.20
C GLY A 160 19.96 8.89 -3.10
N GLY A 161 19.48 8.84 -1.87
CA GLY A 161 20.30 8.53 -0.71
C GLY A 161 19.59 8.77 0.63
N ASP A 162 20.39 8.87 1.68
CA ASP A 162 19.96 9.00 3.07
C ASP A 162 19.27 10.36 3.34
N VAL A 163 18.05 10.31 3.84
CA VAL A 163 17.28 11.47 4.30
C VAL A 163 16.82 11.29 5.76
N THR A 164 17.44 10.38 6.49
CA THR A 164 17.06 9.97 7.85
C THR A 164 16.85 11.15 8.78
N SER A 165 17.84 12.04 8.89
CA SER A 165 17.74 13.21 9.78
C SER A 165 16.59 14.13 9.37
N GLN A 166 16.38 14.36 8.08
CA GLN A 166 15.30 15.19 7.60
C GLN A 166 13.93 14.68 8.07
N ILE A 167 13.73 13.37 8.11
CA ILE A 167 12.44 12.76 8.49
C ILE A 167 12.29 12.67 10.01
N TYR A 168 13.31 12.23 10.73
CA TYR A 168 13.25 12.16 12.21
C TYR A 168 13.12 13.55 12.85
N ASP A 169 13.75 14.57 12.26
CA ASP A 169 13.69 15.95 12.76
C ASP A 169 12.30 16.58 12.68
N LEU A 170 11.39 16.03 11.85
CA LEU A 170 9.98 16.45 11.84
C LEU A 170 9.30 16.29 13.21
N TYR A 171 9.78 15.35 14.01
CA TYR A 171 9.18 14.97 15.29
C TYR A 171 10.10 15.26 16.49
N ARG A 172 11.23 15.92 16.27
CA ARG A 172 12.17 16.24 17.34
C ARG A 172 11.53 17.22 18.34
N GLY A 173 11.40 16.77 19.60
CA GLY A 173 10.71 17.54 20.65
C GLY A 173 9.18 17.35 20.67
N HIS A 174 8.63 16.48 19.82
CA HIS A 174 7.21 16.17 19.71
C HIS A 174 6.96 14.68 20.02
N GLY A 175 6.93 14.31 21.29
CA GLY A 175 6.87 12.93 21.73
C GLY A 175 8.25 12.27 21.82
N ASN A 176 8.26 10.93 21.89
CA ASN A 176 9.48 10.12 22.01
C ASN A 176 9.64 9.19 20.81
N ILE A 177 9.73 9.78 19.60
CA ILE A 177 9.85 8.99 18.36
C ILE A 177 11.32 8.62 18.14
N PHE A 178 11.64 7.33 18.23
CA PHE A 178 12.98 6.78 18.06
C PHE A 178 13.07 5.71 16.98
N ARG A 179 11.98 5.40 16.31
CA ARG A 179 11.91 4.52 15.14
C ARG A 179 10.74 4.92 14.25
N LEU A 180 10.97 4.91 12.96
CA LEU A 180 9.95 5.21 11.95
C LEU A 180 10.35 4.65 10.58
N PHE A 181 9.35 4.44 9.72
CA PHE A 181 9.52 4.19 8.29
C PHE A 181 8.25 4.57 7.52
N PHE A 182 8.40 4.89 6.23
CA PHE A 182 7.28 5.10 5.32
C PHE A 182 6.61 3.75 5.01
N THR A 183 5.27 3.70 5.04
CA THR A 183 4.56 2.46 4.75
C THR A 183 4.65 2.10 3.27
N SER A 184 4.99 0.86 2.98
CA SER A 184 5.15 0.33 1.62
C SER A 184 3.88 0.43 0.77
N GLY A 185 4.03 0.35 -0.54
CA GLY A 185 2.96 0.44 -1.53
C GLY A 185 2.78 1.88 -2.05
N ARG A 186 1.58 2.31 -2.34
CA ARG A 186 1.32 3.59 -3.00
C ARG A 186 1.44 4.78 -2.03
N ILE A 187 2.17 5.84 -2.45
CA ILE A 187 2.04 7.20 -1.92
C ILE A 187 0.86 7.86 -2.65
N CYS A 188 -0.08 8.45 -1.92
CA CYS A 188 -1.24 9.10 -2.50
C CYS A 188 -0.85 10.46 -3.08
N GLN A 189 -1.10 10.70 -4.37
CA GLN A 189 -0.98 12.01 -4.98
C GLN A 189 -2.35 12.68 -5.00
N SER A 190 -2.45 13.88 -4.43
CA SER A 190 -3.66 14.69 -4.42
C SER A 190 -4.19 14.95 -5.84
N ARG A 191 -5.49 14.96 -5.98
CA ARG A 191 -6.19 15.39 -7.20
C ARG A 191 -6.60 16.87 -7.13
N LEU A 192 -6.66 17.43 -5.94
CA LEU A 192 -7.25 18.74 -5.66
C LEU A 192 -6.22 19.78 -5.22
N VAL A 193 -5.23 19.39 -4.41
CA VAL A 193 -4.25 20.32 -3.86
C VAL A 193 -3.00 20.34 -4.71
N LYS A 194 -2.69 21.48 -5.31
CA LYS A 194 -1.50 21.70 -6.15
C LYS A 194 -0.71 22.91 -5.69
N HIS A 195 0.58 22.74 -5.51
CA HIS A 195 1.53 23.82 -5.21
C HIS A 195 2.62 23.87 -6.28
N GLY A 196 2.71 25.00 -6.99
CA GLY A 196 3.66 25.17 -8.08
C GLY A 196 3.49 24.07 -9.16
N THR A 197 4.55 23.30 -9.37
CA THR A 197 4.57 22.22 -10.37
C THR A 197 3.84 20.97 -9.92
N TYR A 198 3.84 20.66 -8.61
CA TYR A 198 3.43 19.35 -8.11
C TYR A 198 2.09 19.38 -7.38
N TYR A 199 1.34 18.30 -7.54
CA TYR A 199 0.24 18.00 -6.63
C TYR A 199 0.78 17.45 -5.32
N ARG A 200 0.14 17.84 -4.22
CA ARG A 200 0.51 17.36 -2.87
C ARG A 200 0.57 15.83 -2.81
N LEU A 201 1.60 15.31 -2.20
CA LEU A 201 1.71 13.92 -1.84
C LEU A 201 1.30 13.72 -0.39
N TYR A 202 0.62 12.62 -0.10
CA TYR A 202 0.33 12.15 1.26
C TYR A 202 0.89 10.76 1.46
N SER A 203 1.55 10.55 2.58
CA SER A 203 2.09 9.23 2.96
C SER A 203 1.92 8.99 4.45
N ALA A 204 1.80 7.72 4.83
CA ALA A 204 1.82 7.33 6.22
C ALA A 204 3.23 6.94 6.66
N VAL A 205 3.53 7.21 7.92
CA VAL A 205 4.79 6.86 8.58
C VAL A 205 4.46 6.07 9.84
N VAL A 206 4.90 4.83 9.91
CA VAL A 206 4.82 4.03 11.14
C VAL A 206 5.87 4.52 12.11
N THR A 207 5.47 4.67 13.37
CA THR A 207 6.37 5.04 14.46
C THR A 207 6.12 4.15 15.70
N ASN A 208 6.94 4.28 16.70
CA ASN A 208 6.68 3.63 17.99
C ASN A 208 5.51 4.24 18.78
N GLU A 209 4.96 5.36 18.33
CA GLU A 209 3.77 6.00 18.90
C GLU A 209 2.51 5.82 18.02
N GLY A 210 2.55 4.89 17.07
CA GLY A 210 1.48 4.62 16.13
C GLY A 210 1.76 5.14 14.73
N SER A 211 0.74 5.20 13.89
CA SER A 211 0.85 5.66 12.52
C SER A 211 0.55 7.14 12.41
N LEU A 212 1.48 7.88 11.82
CA LEU A 212 1.41 9.31 11.55
C LEU A 212 1.23 9.55 10.06
N VAL A 213 0.86 10.76 9.67
CA VAL A 213 0.70 11.14 8.26
C VAL A 213 1.54 12.36 7.96
N VAL A 214 2.23 12.31 6.83
CA VAL A 214 3.00 13.43 6.30
C VAL A 214 2.51 13.81 4.91
N TYR A 215 2.69 15.08 4.53
CA TYR A 215 2.48 15.55 3.17
C TYR A 215 3.72 16.24 2.60
N SER A 216 3.80 16.31 1.28
CA SER A 216 4.84 17.04 0.56
C SER A 216 4.24 17.82 -0.61
N ASP A 217 4.63 19.09 -0.75
CA ASP A 217 4.22 19.98 -1.83
C ASP A 217 5.30 20.15 -2.92
N ASP A 218 6.46 19.48 -2.73
CA ASP A 218 7.64 19.57 -3.58
C ASP A 218 8.13 18.20 -4.07
N PHE A 219 7.18 17.29 -4.24
CA PHE A 219 7.41 15.92 -4.70
C PHE A 219 8.42 15.15 -3.84
N GLY A 220 8.25 15.22 -2.51
CA GLY A 220 9.02 14.45 -1.53
C GLY A 220 10.40 15.03 -1.22
N HIS A 221 10.75 16.23 -1.70
CA HIS A 221 11.99 16.90 -1.28
C HIS A 221 11.91 17.32 0.18
N THR A 222 10.76 17.83 0.62
CA THR A 222 10.45 18.10 2.02
C THR A 222 9.13 17.45 2.41
N TRP A 223 9.01 17.08 3.67
CA TRP A 223 7.80 16.51 4.23
C TRP A 223 7.35 17.32 5.44
N VAL A 224 6.05 17.40 5.66
CA VAL A 224 5.42 18.12 6.77
C VAL A 224 4.39 17.21 7.44
N PRO A 225 4.35 17.12 8.78
CA PRO A 225 3.33 16.36 9.49
C PRO A 225 1.92 16.94 9.26
N LEU A 226 0.99 16.12 8.77
CA LEU A 226 -0.39 16.53 8.53
C LEU A 226 -1.15 16.63 9.85
N GLY A 227 -1.57 17.83 10.21
CA GLY A 227 -2.18 18.13 11.51
C GLY A 227 -1.17 18.54 12.58
N GLY A 228 0.12 18.71 12.20
CA GLY A 228 1.21 19.08 13.10
C GLY A 228 1.96 17.89 13.69
N ALA A 229 3.14 18.15 14.25
CA ALA A 229 4.05 17.11 14.75
C ALA A 229 3.53 16.36 16.00
N ASP A 230 2.57 16.94 16.70
CA ASP A 230 1.91 16.33 17.86
C ASP A 230 0.65 15.50 17.50
N ALA A 231 0.23 15.54 16.24
CA ALA A 231 -0.96 14.77 15.79
C ALA A 231 -0.69 13.26 15.88
N ARG A 232 -1.66 12.53 16.41
CA ARG A 232 -1.61 11.06 16.54
C ARG A 232 -2.88 10.46 15.91
N PRO A 233 -3.01 10.45 14.57
CA PRO A 233 -4.24 10.03 13.88
C PRO A 233 -4.59 8.55 14.10
N ALA A 234 -3.60 7.70 14.40
CA ALA A 234 -3.80 6.29 14.76
C ALA A 234 -2.81 5.88 15.85
N PRO A 235 -3.06 6.21 17.13
CA PRO A 235 -2.07 6.12 18.21
C PRO A 235 -1.63 4.70 18.58
N GLN A 236 -2.34 3.68 18.16
CA GLN A 236 -1.95 2.27 18.32
C GLN A 236 -1.92 1.55 16.96
N GLY A 237 -1.82 2.36 15.89
CA GLY A 237 -1.75 1.88 14.54
C GLY A 237 -0.35 1.39 14.17
N ASP A 238 -0.32 0.65 13.08
CA ASP A 238 0.86 0.17 12.40
C ASP A 238 0.80 0.72 10.95
N GLU A 239 1.17 -0.04 9.95
CA GLU A 239 1.15 0.40 8.55
C GLU A 239 -0.22 0.93 8.10
N ALA A 240 -0.22 2.10 7.50
CA ALA A 240 -1.43 2.77 7.05
C ALA A 240 -1.35 3.19 5.59
N LYS A 241 -2.51 3.41 4.99
CA LYS A 241 -2.69 3.95 3.66
C LYS A 241 -3.53 5.21 3.68
N ILE A 242 -3.24 6.08 2.75
CA ILE A 242 -3.89 7.38 2.63
C ILE A 242 -4.62 7.45 1.29
N GLU A 243 -5.83 8.02 1.31
CA GLU A 243 -6.57 8.36 0.10
C GLU A 243 -7.21 9.76 0.24
N GLU A 244 -7.17 10.54 -0.84
CA GLU A 244 -7.86 11.82 -0.88
C GLU A 244 -9.32 11.61 -1.31
N LEU A 245 -10.25 12.11 -0.50
CA LEU A 245 -11.68 12.08 -0.79
C LEU A 245 -12.08 13.20 -1.75
N PRO A 246 -13.19 13.08 -2.48
CA PRO A 246 -13.60 14.05 -3.51
C PRO A 246 -13.84 15.47 -3.03
N ASP A 247 -14.05 15.65 -1.74
CA ASP A 247 -14.27 16.94 -1.08
C ASP A 247 -13.00 17.52 -0.43
N GLY A 248 -11.85 16.88 -0.66
CA GLY A 248 -10.54 17.30 -0.15
C GLY A 248 -10.18 16.76 1.24
N ARG A 249 -11.08 16.07 1.92
CA ARG A 249 -10.71 15.35 3.15
C ARG A 249 -9.69 14.26 2.85
N VAL A 250 -8.90 13.90 3.87
CA VAL A 250 -7.87 12.88 3.74
C VAL A 250 -8.24 11.69 4.64
N LEU A 251 -8.46 10.54 4.02
CA LEU A 251 -8.77 9.28 4.69
C LEU A 251 -7.49 8.56 5.05
N LEU A 252 -7.43 8.06 6.29
CA LEU A 252 -6.44 7.11 6.76
C LEU A 252 -7.10 5.75 6.99
N SER A 253 -6.54 4.69 6.41
CA SER A 253 -6.85 3.29 6.71
C SER A 253 -5.61 2.61 7.28
N CYS A 254 -5.66 2.18 8.53
CA CYS A 254 -4.48 1.75 9.28
C CYS A 254 -4.62 0.31 9.79
N ARG A 255 -3.53 -0.44 9.69
CA ARG A 255 -3.34 -1.76 10.31
C ARG A 255 -3.44 -1.65 11.83
N ARG A 256 -4.13 -2.62 12.44
CA ARG A 256 -4.23 -2.79 13.89
C ARG A 256 -3.42 -4.02 14.31
N SER A 257 -2.13 -3.85 14.54
CA SER A 257 -1.27 -4.99 14.90
C SER A 257 -1.78 -5.74 16.11
N GLY A 258 -1.95 -7.07 15.95
CA GLY A 258 -2.44 -7.96 17.00
C GLY A 258 -3.94 -7.81 17.32
N GLN A 259 -4.70 -7.06 16.54
CA GLN A 259 -6.13 -6.84 16.74
C GLN A 259 -6.90 -7.06 15.43
N ASP A 260 -8.20 -7.37 15.54
CA ASP A 260 -9.09 -7.54 14.42
C ASP A 260 -9.48 -6.18 13.80
N GLY A 261 -9.81 -6.17 12.51
CA GLY A 261 -10.26 -5.00 11.77
C GLY A 261 -9.15 -4.00 11.46
N ARG A 262 -9.54 -2.81 11.04
CA ARG A 262 -8.65 -1.69 10.73
C ARG A 262 -9.09 -0.43 11.49
N TRP A 263 -8.16 0.50 11.72
CA TRP A 263 -8.49 1.86 12.10
C TRP A 263 -8.80 2.68 10.85
N PHE A 264 -9.90 3.45 10.92
CA PHE A 264 -10.18 4.53 9.98
C PHE A 264 -10.15 5.87 10.69
N ASN A 265 -9.57 6.88 10.07
CA ASN A 265 -9.61 8.26 10.52
C ASN A 265 -9.71 9.22 9.34
N ILE A 266 -10.16 10.44 9.58
CA ILE A 266 -10.35 11.46 8.55
C ILE A 266 -9.75 12.78 9.03
N PHE A 267 -8.90 13.37 8.17
CA PHE A 267 -8.44 14.74 8.30
C PHE A 267 -9.34 15.67 7.53
N THR A 268 -9.75 16.76 8.16
CA THR A 268 -10.54 17.81 7.53
C THR A 268 -9.78 19.11 7.56
N TYR A 269 -9.56 19.72 6.38
CA TYR A 269 -8.96 21.04 6.27
C TYR A 269 -9.90 22.11 6.81
N ALA A 270 -9.35 23.04 7.57
CA ALA A 270 -10.09 24.20 8.11
C ALA A 270 -10.11 25.38 7.14
N ASP A 271 -9.18 25.40 6.19
CA ASP A 271 -8.99 26.50 5.22
C ASP A 271 -8.99 26.00 3.77
N ARG A 272 -9.24 26.93 2.83
CA ARG A 272 -9.26 26.62 1.39
C ARG A 272 -7.86 26.45 0.80
N GLN A 273 -6.83 26.88 1.51
CA GLN A 273 -5.42 26.76 1.12
C GLN A 273 -4.87 25.38 1.45
N CYS A 274 -5.64 24.57 2.18
CA CYS A 274 -5.26 23.23 2.65
C CYS A 274 -3.94 23.25 3.46
N GLN A 275 -3.80 24.24 4.35
CA GLN A 275 -2.65 24.41 5.24
C GLN A 275 -2.97 23.82 6.61
N ASP A 276 -4.06 24.24 7.22
CA ASP A 276 -4.48 23.90 8.55
C ASP A 276 -5.69 22.95 8.54
N GLY A 277 -5.82 22.17 9.61
CA GLY A 277 -6.93 21.25 9.77
C GLY A 277 -6.73 20.34 10.98
N SER A 278 -7.61 19.38 11.14
CA SER A 278 -7.57 18.45 12.26
C SER A 278 -8.02 17.05 11.88
N TRP A 279 -7.46 16.08 12.58
CA TRP A 279 -7.92 14.70 12.57
C TRP A 279 -9.15 14.55 13.46
N ALA A 280 -10.07 13.70 13.05
CA ALA A 280 -11.11 13.19 13.92
C ALA A 280 -10.55 12.14 14.90
N GLU A 281 -11.42 11.55 15.73
CA GLU A 281 -11.04 10.38 16.52
C GLU A 281 -11.06 9.12 15.64
N PRO A 282 -10.03 8.24 15.74
CA PRO A 282 -9.97 7.01 14.94
C PRO A 282 -11.06 6.02 15.40
N VAL A 283 -11.71 5.37 14.43
CA VAL A 283 -12.73 4.35 14.66
C VAL A 283 -12.25 3.01 14.11
N ALA A 284 -12.40 1.96 14.92
CA ALA A 284 -12.09 0.59 14.48
C ALA A 284 -13.21 0.05 13.60
N SER A 285 -12.86 -0.55 12.46
CA SER A 285 -13.85 -1.35 11.73
C SER A 285 -14.21 -2.61 12.53
N GLU A 286 -15.47 -2.98 12.45
CA GLU A 286 -15.93 -4.20 13.11
C GLU A 286 -15.27 -5.45 12.49
N LYS A 287 -15.12 -6.48 13.31
CA LYS A 287 -14.51 -7.74 12.96
C LYS A 287 -15.45 -8.77 12.34
N HIS A 288 -16.74 -8.44 12.28
CA HIS A 288 -17.80 -9.31 11.78
C HIS A 288 -18.47 -8.72 10.54
N ASP A 289 -19.56 -9.32 10.12
CA ASP A 289 -20.30 -8.99 8.91
C ASP A 289 -20.42 -7.47 8.68
N GLY A 290 -19.88 -7.02 7.57
CA GLY A 290 -19.91 -5.62 7.15
C GLY A 290 -18.71 -4.76 7.57
N GLY A 291 -17.75 -5.29 8.35
CA GLY A 291 -16.47 -4.62 8.58
C GLY A 291 -15.38 -5.09 7.62
N THR A 292 -14.20 -4.50 7.71
CA THR A 292 -12.98 -5.07 7.10
C THR A 292 -12.48 -6.18 8.01
N ALA A 293 -13.20 -7.29 8.03
CA ALA A 293 -13.02 -8.37 8.98
C ALA A 293 -11.73 -9.15 8.68
N THR A 294 -10.66 -8.67 9.24
CA THR A 294 -9.40 -9.39 9.24
C THR A 294 -9.17 -9.92 10.64
N ILE A 295 -8.99 -11.20 10.74
CA ILE A 295 -8.69 -11.85 12.02
C ILE A 295 -7.25 -11.53 12.36
N ASN A 296 -7.06 -10.81 13.47
CA ASN A 296 -5.74 -10.41 13.96
C ASN A 296 -4.89 -9.81 12.83
N ASN A 297 -5.36 -8.68 12.28
CA ASN A 297 -4.82 -8.04 11.08
C ASN A 297 -3.34 -7.69 11.24
N ASN A 298 -2.49 -8.45 10.57
CA ASN A 298 -1.04 -8.31 10.60
C ASN A 298 -0.45 -7.89 9.25
N CYS A 299 -1.23 -7.24 8.38
CA CYS A 299 -0.75 -6.86 7.05
C CYS A 299 -1.06 -5.42 6.71
N ASN A 300 -0.14 -4.82 5.96
CA ASN A 300 -0.45 -3.67 5.14
C ASN A 300 -1.43 -4.09 4.03
N GLY A 301 -2.19 -3.14 3.53
CA GLY A 301 -3.09 -3.29 2.38
C GLY A 301 -3.07 -2.01 1.58
N GLU A 302 -4.04 -1.82 0.71
CA GLU A 302 -4.19 -0.59 -0.05
C GLU A 302 -5.63 -0.11 0.04
N ILE A 303 -5.84 1.22 -0.05
CA ILE A 303 -7.16 1.81 -0.15
C ILE A 303 -7.25 2.68 -1.38
N LEU A 304 -8.36 2.57 -2.12
CA LEU A 304 -8.70 3.40 -3.26
C LEU A 304 -10.13 3.92 -3.10
N PHE A 305 -10.41 5.13 -3.57
CA PHE A 305 -11.74 5.70 -3.61
C PHE A 305 -12.08 6.13 -5.04
N ILE A 306 -12.93 5.34 -5.70
CA ILE A 306 -13.09 5.31 -7.15
C ILE A 306 -14.45 5.90 -7.55
N PRO A 307 -14.50 6.90 -8.47
CA PRO A 307 -15.75 7.36 -9.03
C PRO A 307 -16.40 6.26 -9.89
N ALA A 308 -17.69 6.01 -9.67
CA ALA A 308 -18.42 4.91 -10.29
C ALA A 308 -19.84 5.31 -10.71
N LEU A 309 -20.47 4.43 -11.49
CA LEU A 309 -21.91 4.40 -11.75
C LEU A 309 -22.49 3.12 -11.17
N ASP A 310 -23.66 3.22 -10.56
CA ASP A 310 -24.46 2.04 -10.19
C ASP A 310 -25.24 1.48 -11.39
N ALA A 311 -26.01 0.42 -11.16
CA ALA A 311 -26.80 -0.24 -12.19
C ALA A 311 -27.87 0.66 -12.83
N ASP A 312 -28.32 1.69 -12.13
CA ASP A 312 -29.29 2.68 -12.64
C ASP A 312 -28.61 3.90 -13.30
N GLY A 313 -27.26 3.90 -13.41
CA GLY A 313 -26.47 4.99 -13.97
C GLY A 313 -26.28 6.20 -13.02
N ARG A 314 -26.61 6.04 -11.74
CA ARG A 314 -26.38 7.11 -10.74
C ARG A 314 -24.91 7.18 -10.37
N LYS A 315 -24.43 8.40 -10.17
CA LYS A 315 -23.05 8.67 -9.77
C LYS A 315 -22.85 8.33 -8.30
N VAL A 316 -21.89 7.47 -8.03
CA VAL A 316 -21.47 7.05 -6.70
C VAL A 316 -19.94 7.04 -6.62
N TYR A 317 -19.41 6.77 -5.44
CA TYR A 317 -18.01 6.40 -5.24
C TYR A 317 -17.95 5.02 -4.61
N VAL A 318 -16.95 4.23 -5.00
CA VAL A 318 -16.69 2.91 -4.41
C VAL A 318 -15.32 2.93 -3.74
N ALA A 319 -15.29 2.65 -2.46
CA ALA A 319 -14.05 2.39 -1.74
C ALA A 319 -13.65 0.93 -1.94
N LEU A 320 -12.37 0.70 -2.21
CA LEU A 320 -11.73 -0.62 -2.24
C LEU A 320 -10.66 -0.68 -1.16
N GLN A 321 -10.67 -1.72 -0.31
CA GLN A 321 -9.64 -1.98 0.70
C GLN A 321 -9.11 -3.40 0.53
N SER A 322 -7.85 -3.55 0.14
CA SER A 322 -7.23 -4.87 0.07
C SER A 322 -6.57 -5.25 1.38
N VAL A 323 -6.87 -6.43 1.89
CA VAL A 323 -6.20 -7.04 3.07
C VAL A 323 -6.45 -8.55 3.08
N PRO A 324 -5.60 -9.37 3.73
CA PRO A 324 -5.95 -10.75 4.04
C PRO A 324 -7.10 -10.79 5.05
N ARG A 325 -8.06 -11.67 4.83
CA ARG A 325 -9.11 -11.94 5.82
C ARG A 325 -8.57 -12.69 7.03
N GLY A 326 -7.62 -13.58 6.81
CA GLY A 326 -7.17 -14.58 7.78
C GLY A 326 -8.11 -15.79 7.88
N THR A 327 -7.60 -16.89 8.37
CA THR A 327 -8.37 -18.10 8.66
C THR A 327 -9.02 -17.95 10.03
N PRO A 328 -10.33 -18.22 10.20
CA PRO A 328 -11.00 -18.16 11.51
C PRO A 328 -10.43 -19.21 12.48
N GLY A 329 -10.25 -18.82 13.75
CA GLY A 329 -9.80 -19.69 14.82
C GLY A 329 -8.60 -19.17 15.61
N ASN A 330 -8.04 -20.02 16.48
CA ASN A 330 -6.82 -19.70 17.20
C ASN A 330 -5.61 -20.16 16.40
N HIS A 331 -4.90 -19.22 15.80
CA HIS A 331 -3.80 -19.51 14.87
C HIS A 331 -2.46 -19.14 15.49
N PRO A 332 -1.57 -20.13 15.75
CA PRO A 332 -0.27 -19.89 16.35
C PRO A 332 0.74 -19.27 15.38
N THR A 333 0.52 -19.37 14.06
CA THR A 333 1.45 -18.92 13.05
C THR A 333 0.95 -17.69 12.29
N ASN A 334 1.87 -16.90 11.76
CA ASN A 334 1.51 -15.76 10.92
C ASN A 334 0.87 -16.19 9.60
N LEU A 335 1.27 -17.32 8.98
CA LEU A 335 0.67 -17.78 7.72
C LEU A 335 -0.83 -18.00 7.84
N GLU A 336 -1.29 -18.59 8.93
CA GLU A 336 -2.73 -18.79 9.14
C GLU A 336 -3.49 -17.47 9.30
N ARG A 337 -2.87 -16.46 9.93
CA ARG A 337 -3.40 -15.11 10.03
C ARG A 337 -3.28 -14.34 8.73
N ARG A 338 -2.27 -14.66 7.90
CA ARG A 338 -1.99 -14.10 6.58
C ARG A 338 -2.47 -15.05 5.49
N SER A 339 -3.78 -15.10 5.30
CA SER A 339 -4.45 -15.94 4.30
C SER A 339 -5.70 -15.24 3.78
N HIS A 340 -6.23 -15.74 2.66
CA HIS A 340 -7.44 -15.22 2.06
C HIS A 340 -7.38 -13.73 1.71
N VAL A 341 -6.31 -13.28 0.99
CA VAL A 341 -6.27 -11.91 0.47
C VAL A 341 -7.54 -11.63 -0.31
N SER A 342 -8.17 -10.52 0.07
CA SER A 342 -9.48 -10.10 -0.44
C SER A 342 -9.46 -8.61 -0.73
N ILE A 343 -10.31 -8.17 -1.63
CA ILE A 343 -10.65 -6.76 -1.81
C ILE A 343 -12.03 -6.54 -1.20
N TYR A 344 -12.06 -5.78 -0.11
CA TYR A 344 -13.30 -5.30 0.48
C TYR A 344 -13.76 -4.07 -0.27
N TRP A 345 -15.07 -3.93 -0.49
CA TRP A 345 -15.62 -2.78 -1.18
C TRP A 345 -16.88 -2.26 -0.50
N LYS A 346 -17.10 -0.94 -0.63
CA LYS A 346 -18.26 -0.23 -0.10
C LYS A 346 -18.59 0.95 -1.00
N ALA A 347 -19.88 1.16 -1.29
CA ALA A 347 -20.33 2.30 -2.08
C ALA A 347 -20.81 3.46 -1.19
N PHE A 348 -20.60 4.68 -1.71
CA PHE A 348 -20.97 5.95 -1.08
C PHE A 348 -21.63 6.84 -2.13
N ASP A 349 -22.73 7.47 -1.80
CA ASP A 349 -23.56 8.25 -2.73
C ASP A 349 -23.44 9.77 -2.55
N THR A 350 -23.15 10.23 -1.35
CA THR A 350 -23.05 11.67 -1.00
C THR A 350 -21.83 11.96 -0.13
N ALA A 351 -21.43 13.23 -0.08
CA ALA A 351 -20.30 13.66 0.76
C ALA A 351 -20.54 13.38 2.26
N ASP A 352 -21.77 13.41 2.73
CA ASP A 352 -22.11 13.09 4.12
C ASP A 352 -21.89 11.61 4.44
N SER A 353 -22.00 10.74 3.44
CA SER A 353 -21.84 9.28 3.61
C SER A 353 -20.41 8.85 3.86
N TRP A 354 -19.39 9.68 3.57
CA TRP A 354 -17.97 9.41 3.85
C TRP A 354 -17.30 10.41 4.80
N ALA A 355 -18.07 11.34 5.39
CA ALA A 355 -17.56 12.51 6.08
C ALA A 355 -16.84 12.23 7.40
N THR A 356 -17.15 11.11 8.06
CA THR A 356 -16.67 10.79 9.41
C THR A 356 -16.14 9.36 9.49
N PRO A 357 -15.18 9.05 10.40
CA PRO A 357 -14.55 7.73 10.48
C PRO A 357 -15.52 6.56 10.73
N ASP A 358 -16.61 6.78 11.49
CA ASP A 358 -17.63 5.77 11.76
C ASP A 358 -18.34 5.28 10.50
N ARG A 359 -18.46 6.13 9.49
CA ARG A 359 -19.02 5.76 8.19
C ARG A 359 -18.16 4.72 7.44
N TRP A 360 -16.91 4.54 7.83
CA TRP A 360 -15.98 3.58 7.24
C TRP A 360 -15.87 2.28 8.05
N ALA A 361 -16.43 2.25 9.27
CA ALA A 361 -16.31 1.10 10.18
C ALA A 361 -17.07 -0.12 9.68
N GLU A 362 -18.21 0.05 9.03
CA GLU A 362 -19.16 -1.00 8.65
C GLU A 362 -19.62 -0.90 7.19
N GLY A 363 -20.41 -1.87 6.74
CA GLY A 363 -21.04 -1.88 5.41
C GLY A 363 -20.14 -2.34 4.28
N TRP A 364 -19.02 -2.95 4.60
CA TRP A 364 -18.11 -3.52 3.60
C TRP A 364 -18.60 -4.89 3.10
N GLN A 365 -18.44 -5.13 1.81
CA GLN A 365 -18.62 -6.43 1.17
C GLN A 365 -17.25 -6.95 0.75
N ARG A 366 -17.11 -8.25 0.55
CA ARG A 366 -15.83 -8.89 0.28
C ARG A 366 -15.83 -9.61 -1.06
N HIS A 367 -14.79 -9.38 -1.84
CA HIS A 367 -14.40 -10.17 -3.00
C HIS A 367 -13.10 -10.89 -2.68
N GLU A 368 -13.14 -12.22 -2.61
CA GLU A 368 -11.97 -13.04 -2.32
C GLU A 368 -11.10 -13.19 -3.57
N ILE A 369 -9.81 -12.94 -3.42
CA ILE A 369 -8.83 -13.05 -4.51
C ILE A 369 -8.17 -14.44 -4.50
N THR A 370 -7.85 -14.95 -3.33
CA THR A 370 -7.22 -16.26 -3.11
C THR A 370 -7.66 -16.83 -1.77
N ASP A 371 -7.72 -18.15 -1.67
CA ASP A 371 -7.97 -18.90 -0.43
C ASP A 371 -6.67 -19.40 0.23
N GLY A 372 -5.52 -19.11 -0.40
CA GLY A 372 -4.19 -19.53 0.07
C GLY A 372 -3.60 -18.63 1.16
N TYR A 373 -2.40 -18.99 1.61
CA TYR A 373 -1.57 -18.17 2.47
C TYR A 373 -1.06 -16.97 1.70
N SER A 374 -1.56 -15.80 2.07
CA SER A 374 -1.40 -14.56 1.32
C SER A 374 -1.37 -13.36 2.27
N ALA A 375 -0.60 -12.31 1.92
CA ALA A 375 -0.29 -11.27 2.90
C ALA A 375 -0.43 -9.84 2.33
N TYR A 376 0.68 -9.16 2.10
CA TYR A 376 0.69 -7.77 1.69
C TYR A 376 0.15 -7.58 0.27
N SER A 377 -0.43 -6.42 0.02
CA SER A 377 -0.99 -6.10 -1.29
C SER A 377 -0.96 -4.59 -1.55
N SER A 378 -0.93 -4.22 -2.82
CA SER A 378 -1.06 -2.84 -3.27
C SER A 378 -1.93 -2.76 -4.52
N MET A 379 -2.57 -1.61 -4.74
CA MET A 379 -3.46 -1.36 -5.88
C MET A 379 -3.17 0.00 -6.52
N ALA A 380 -3.32 0.06 -7.84
CA ALA A 380 -3.33 1.31 -8.60
C ALA A 380 -4.41 1.22 -9.68
N LEU A 381 -4.90 2.37 -10.15
CA LEU A 381 -5.79 2.44 -11.31
C LEU A 381 -4.97 2.68 -12.58
N ASP A 382 -5.27 1.96 -13.64
CA ASP A 382 -4.78 2.25 -14.98
C ASP A 382 -5.59 3.37 -15.67
N GLY A 383 -5.24 3.70 -16.90
CA GLY A 383 -5.93 4.74 -17.68
C GLY A 383 -7.39 4.43 -18.00
N ASN A 384 -7.80 3.18 -17.93
CA ASN A 384 -9.19 2.75 -18.14
C ASN A 384 -10.00 2.75 -16.84
N GLY A 385 -9.32 2.88 -15.69
CA GLY A 385 -9.91 2.78 -14.35
C GLY A 385 -10.05 1.35 -13.86
N ASP A 386 -9.36 0.42 -14.51
CA ASP A 386 -9.22 -0.94 -14.02
C ASP A 386 -8.14 -1.02 -12.92
N ILE A 387 -8.30 -1.98 -12.05
CA ILE A 387 -7.48 -2.16 -10.85
C ILE A 387 -6.29 -3.05 -11.17
N CYS A 388 -5.11 -2.46 -11.22
CA CYS A 388 -3.84 -3.16 -11.22
C CYS A 388 -3.55 -3.62 -9.79
N PHE A 389 -3.71 -4.90 -9.51
CA PHE A 389 -3.61 -5.49 -8.17
C PHE A 389 -2.38 -6.39 -8.07
N ILE A 390 -1.50 -6.06 -7.13
CA ILE A 390 -0.30 -6.85 -6.81
C ILE A 390 -0.38 -7.34 -5.36
N TYR A 391 -0.01 -8.61 -5.10
CA TYR A 391 -0.17 -9.21 -3.79
C TYR A 391 0.79 -10.37 -3.55
N GLU A 392 1.04 -10.65 -2.28
CA GLU A 392 1.76 -11.83 -1.80
C GLU A 392 0.81 -13.03 -1.75
N ASP A 393 1.23 -14.17 -2.31
CA ASP A 393 0.49 -15.45 -2.26
C ASP A 393 1.46 -16.63 -2.17
N HIS A 394 0.92 -17.86 -2.07
CA HIS A 394 1.70 -19.08 -1.95
C HIS A 394 2.70 -19.06 -0.79
N GLY A 395 2.28 -18.49 0.34
CA GLY A 395 3.13 -18.35 1.52
C GLY A 395 3.69 -19.68 2.01
N VAL A 396 4.98 -19.68 2.34
CA VAL A 396 5.68 -20.84 2.87
C VAL A 396 6.46 -20.49 4.13
N HIS A 397 6.46 -21.42 5.08
CA HIS A 397 7.38 -21.39 6.22
C HIS A 397 8.71 -22.02 5.85
N PHE A 398 9.80 -21.37 6.22
CA PHE A 398 11.13 -21.95 6.16
C PHE A 398 12.02 -21.33 7.23
N ARG A 399 13.26 -21.80 7.34
CA ARG A 399 14.25 -21.21 8.24
C ARG A 399 15.29 -20.46 7.43
N LEU A 400 15.52 -19.22 7.82
CA LEU A 400 16.63 -18.41 7.35
C LEU A 400 17.62 -18.28 8.51
N GLY A 401 18.73 -19.04 8.42
CA GLY A 401 19.59 -19.25 9.59
C GLY A 401 18.86 -19.98 10.73
N SER A 402 18.88 -19.42 11.93
CA SER A 402 18.21 -19.98 13.10
C SER A 402 16.74 -19.54 13.23
N GLN A 403 16.31 -18.51 12.47
CA GLN A 403 15.01 -17.90 12.62
C GLN A 403 13.97 -18.49 11.65
N PRO A 404 12.76 -18.80 12.13
CA PRO A 404 11.64 -19.07 11.26
C PRO A 404 11.23 -17.80 10.52
N THR A 405 10.92 -17.92 9.25
CA THR A 405 10.46 -16.79 8.43
C THR A 405 9.37 -17.21 7.45
N GLU A 406 8.76 -16.24 6.80
CA GLU A 406 7.72 -16.45 5.81
C GLU A 406 8.08 -15.67 4.55
N MET A 407 7.97 -16.33 3.42
CA MET A 407 8.15 -15.72 2.11
C MET A 407 7.01 -16.12 1.19
N TYR A 408 6.80 -15.34 0.17
CA TYR A 408 5.66 -15.44 -0.72
C TYR A 408 6.11 -15.32 -2.16
N ASP A 409 5.31 -15.81 -3.08
CA ASP A 409 5.34 -15.37 -4.46
C ASP A 409 4.68 -13.99 -4.56
N ILE A 410 5.11 -13.18 -5.51
CA ILE A 410 4.46 -11.90 -5.82
C ILE A 410 3.66 -12.06 -7.10
N LEU A 411 2.37 -11.89 -7.00
CA LEU A 411 1.41 -12.11 -8.05
C LEU A 411 0.73 -10.81 -8.47
N TYR A 412 0.27 -10.80 -9.72
CA TYR A 412 -0.46 -9.70 -10.31
C TYR A 412 -1.80 -10.17 -10.89
N ARG A 413 -2.82 -9.33 -10.74
CA ARG A 413 -4.11 -9.42 -11.45
C ARG A 413 -4.53 -8.07 -11.98
N HIS A 414 -5.18 -8.07 -13.13
CA HIS A 414 -5.85 -6.92 -13.70
C HIS A 414 -7.37 -7.15 -13.57
N LEU A 415 -8.06 -6.29 -12.82
CA LEU A 415 -9.45 -6.49 -12.41
C LEU A 415 -10.29 -5.26 -12.77
N SER A 416 -11.50 -5.45 -13.29
CA SER A 416 -12.44 -4.36 -13.39
C SER A 416 -13.18 -4.13 -12.05
N LEU A 417 -13.74 -2.93 -11.86
CA LEU A 417 -14.62 -2.67 -10.72
C LEU A 417 -15.86 -3.58 -10.74
N GLN A 418 -16.32 -3.97 -11.93
CA GLN A 418 -17.43 -4.91 -12.10
C GLN A 418 -17.08 -6.32 -11.60
N ASP A 419 -15.86 -6.80 -11.85
CA ASP A 419 -15.41 -8.11 -11.33
C ASP A 419 -15.44 -8.12 -9.82
N ILE A 420 -14.90 -7.08 -9.18
CA ILE A 420 -14.81 -6.97 -7.72
C ILE A 420 -16.19 -6.83 -7.08
N THR A 421 -17.11 -6.10 -7.71
CA THR A 421 -18.41 -5.79 -7.13
C THR A 421 -19.56 -6.72 -7.59
N GLY A 422 -19.24 -7.77 -8.37
CA GLY A 422 -20.22 -8.69 -8.92
C GLY A 422 -21.21 -8.00 -9.88
N GLY A 423 -20.71 -7.11 -10.73
CA GLY A 423 -21.46 -6.39 -11.76
C GLY A 423 -22.27 -5.18 -11.27
N ARG A 424 -22.17 -4.82 -9.96
CA ARG A 424 -23.01 -3.75 -9.36
C ARG A 424 -22.56 -2.34 -9.70
N TYR A 425 -21.26 -2.15 -9.93
CA TYR A 425 -20.68 -0.84 -10.20
C TYR A 425 -19.69 -0.92 -11.34
N GLN A 426 -19.66 0.14 -12.15
CA GLN A 426 -18.68 0.31 -13.21
C GLN A 426 -17.89 1.61 -13.00
N TYR A 427 -16.62 1.63 -13.42
CA TYR A 427 -15.79 2.82 -13.34
C TYR A 427 -16.40 3.97 -14.15
N ARG A 428 -16.28 5.17 -13.63
CA ARG A 428 -16.66 6.42 -14.31
C ARG A 428 -15.45 7.35 -14.35
N ALA A 429 -14.95 7.62 -15.54
CA ALA A 429 -13.87 8.60 -15.70
C ALA A 429 -14.22 9.94 -15.01
N ALA A 430 -13.29 10.48 -14.23
CA ALA A 430 -13.39 11.85 -13.74
C ALA A 430 -13.29 12.77 -14.96
N LYS A 431 -14.26 13.70 -15.07
CA LYS A 431 -14.22 14.73 -16.12
C LYS A 431 -13.27 15.84 -15.74
#